data_de98fbe0eaca691956318a3d993b7821
#
_entry.id   de98fbe0eaca691956318a3d993b7821
#
_cell.length_a   1.000
_cell.length_b   1.000
_cell.length_c   1.000
_cell.angle_alpha   90.00
_cell.angle_beta   90.00
_cell.angle_gamma   90.00
#
_symmetry.space_group_name_H-M   'P 1'
#
loop_
_entity.id
_entity.type
_entity.pdbx_description
1 polymer ?
#
loop_
_entity_poly.entity_id
_entity_poly.type
_entity_poly.pdbx_seq_one_letter_code
_entity_poly.pdbx_strand_id
1 'polypeptide(L)'
;MSSLYIYKNLPMTKGLICLLTVFCFNSLNAQDLVLAKLRSETSRNIKKDTDTANWNWKHGGLFNLNVAQSSLSNWAAGGDNFNMNINSFFNYYAFYKKERQSWDNNLDVNLGFVQSTSQGGRKNDDRFDLLSKYGYKMDTLGKWYLSGLFNFRSQLFDGYSFSGNKANFTSSFFAPAYMIISAGLDYKPDNNFSVFFSPLTSRTTLVLNKSLSNQGKYGVDSGSMVKRETGLFVTVNYSKVISTNITYRGRADFFSNYYDKPENVNFFMTNLFTFKINKNFSAT
;
A
#
# COMPACT_ATOMS: atom_id res chain seq x y z
N MET A 1 36.09 -39.44 -43.51
CA MET A 1 36.39 -38.55 -42.38
C MET A 1 35.15 -37.73 -42.07
N SER A 2 34.45 -38.18 -41.11
CA SER A 2 33.13 -37.64 -40.67
C SER A 2 33.34 -36.63 -39.56
N SER A 3 32.89 -35.40 -39.74
CA SER A 3 32.85 -34.39 -38.72
C SER A 3 31.39 -34.24 -38.23
N LEU A 4 31.11 -34.73 -37.03
CA LEU A 4 29.84 -34.58 -36.31
C LEU A 4 29.75 -33.16 -35.78
N TYR A 5 28.75 -32.39 -36.20
CA TYR A 5 28.36 -31.16 -35.54
C TYR A 5 27.40 -31.49 -34.38
N ILE A 6 27.88 -31.29 -33.17
CA ILE A 6 27.06 -31.35 -31.95
C ILE A 6 26.32 -30.01 -31.78
N TYR A 7 25.02 -29.97 -32.05
CA TYR A 7 24.16 -28.87 -31.65
C TYR A 7 23.96 -28.95 -30.14
N LYS A 8 24.60 -28.05 -29.43
CA LYS A 8 24.46 -27.89 -27.99
C LYS A 8 23.15 -27.09 -27.72
N ASN A 9 22.13 -27.77 -27.21
CA ASN A 9 20.87 -27.16 -26.77
C ASN A 9 21.16 -26.06 -25.73
N LEU A 10 20.91 -24.80 -26.09
CA LEU A 10 20.84 -23.72 -25.13
C LEU A 10 19.54 -23.90 -24.30
N PRO A 11 19.59 -23.94 -22.97
CA PRO A 11 18.38 -24.09 -22.17
C PRO A 11 17.49 -22.84 -22.31
N MET A 12 16.22 -23.05 -22.64
CA MET A 12 15.19 -22.04 -22.80
C MET A 12 15.06 -21.08 -21.59
N THR A 13 15.61 -21.44 -20.45
CA THR A 13 15.63 -20.64 -19.23
C THR A 13 16.45 -19.35 -19.33
N LYS A 14 17.53 -19.33 -20.14
CA LYS A 14 18.35 -18.11 -20.32
C LYS A 14 17.69 -17.07 -21.22
N GLY A 15 16.88 -17.51 -22.19
CA GLY A 15 16.11 -16.60 -23.05
C GLY A 15 14.97 -15.90 -22.32
N LEU A 16 14.32 -16.61 -21.38
CA LEU A 16 13.24 -16.06 -20.57
C LEU A 16 13.73 -15.02 -19.56
N ILE A 17 14.93 -15.22 -18.99
CA ILE A 17 15.57 -14.27 -18.06
C ILE A 17 16.01 -12.99 -18.80
N CYS A 18 16.55 -13.09 -20.01
CA CYS A 18 16.88 -11.92 -20.83
C CYS A 18 15.64 -11.15 -21.28
N LEU A 19 14.53 -11.82 -21.60
CA LEU A 19 13.27 -11.14 -21.97
C LEU A 19 12.67 -10.39 -20.79
N LEU A 20 12.76 -10.94 -19.58
CA LEU A 20 12.31 -10.27 -18.34
C LEU A 20 13.17 -9.05 -17.97
N THR A 21 14.48 -9.08 -18.24
CA THR A 21 15.36 -7.93 -17.96
C THR A 21 15.20 -6.80 -18.98
N VAL A 22 14.90 -7.09 -20.24
CA VAL A 22 14.64 -6.06 -21.26
C VAL A 22 13.31 -5.34 -21.05
N PHE A 23 12.31 -5.99 -20.46
CA PHE A 23 11.02 -5.34 -20.13
C PHE A 23 11.10 -4.37 -18.95
N CYS A 24 12.14 -4.44 -18.12
CA CYS A 24 12.32 -3.56 -16.95
C CYS A 24 12.97 -2.21 -17.28
N PHE A 25 13.43 -1.95 -18.50
CA PHE A 25 14.21 -0.73 -18.81
C PHE A 25 13.46 0.38 -19.57
N ASN A 26 12.19 0.20 -19.92
CA ASN A 26 11.44 1.23 -20.63
C ASN A 26 10.22 1.69 -19.82
N SER A 27 10.39 2.54 -18.86
CA SER A 27 9.43 3.54 -18.33
C SER A 27 9.78 3.94 -16.89
N LEU A 28 10.91 4.59 -16.68
CA LEU A 28 11.15 5.40 -15.49
C LEU A 28 10.55 6.78 -15.69
N ASN A 29 9.24 6.87 -15.89
CA ASN A 29 8.51 8.06 -15.55
C ASN A 29 8.33 8.04 -14.04
N ALA A 30 8.77 9.11 -13.37
CA ALA A 30 8.62 9.28 -11.94
C ALA A 30 7.15 9.09 -11.53
N GLN A 31 6.79 7.87 -11.16
CA GLN A 31 5.48 7.58 -10.61
C GLN A 31 5.41 8.29 -9.28
N ASP A 32 4.38 9.09 -9.13
CA ASP A 32 4.08 9.82 -7.91
C ASP A 32 4.13 8.84 -6.71
N LEU A 33 5.12 9.01 -5.83
CA LEU A 33 5.41 8.12 -4.70
C LEU A 33 4.18 7.94 -3.81
N VAL A 34 3.31 8.95 -3.80
CA VAL A 34 2.03 8.96 -3.07
C VAL A 34 1.03 7.99 -3.69
N LEU A 35 0.95 7.93 -5.02
CA LEU A 35 0.09 6.98 -5.75
C LEU A 35 0.56 5.54 -5.57
N ALA A 36 1.88 5.29 -5.60
CA ALA A 36 2.44 3.97 -5.34
C ALA A 36 2.14 3.50 -3.91
N LYS A 37 2.29 4.38 -2.92
CA LYS A 37 1.98 4.09 -1.50
C LYS A 37 0.49 3.85 -1.27
N LEU A 38 -0.39 4.62 -1.92
CA LEU A 38 -1.83 4.42 -1.90
C LEU A 38 -2.26 3.06 -2.45
N ARG A 39 -1.68 2.67 -3.57
CA ARG A 39 -1.96 1.38 -4.21
C ARG A 39 -1.51 0.22 -3.34
N SER A 40 -0.37 0.36 -2.65
CA SER A 40 0.15 -0.69 -1.79
C SER A 40 -0.76 -1.01 -0.60
N GLU A 41 -1.54 -0.08 -0.15
CA GLU A 41 -2.36 -0.24 1.05
C GLU A 41 -3.83 -0.58 0.77
N THR A 42 -4.38 -0.19 -0.41
CA THR A 42 -5.76 -0.51 -0.79
C THR A 42 -6.03 -1.99 -1.02
N SER A 43 -5.00 -2.78 -1.21
CA SER A 43 -5.11 -4.21 -1.40
C SER A 43 -4.48 -5.00 -0.26
N ARG A 44 -4.39 -4.43 0.95
CA ARG A 44 -4.03 -5.22 2.12
C ARG A 44 -4.91 -6.46 2.17
N ASN A 45 -4.27 -7.62 2.01
CA ASN A 45 -4.94 -8.89 2.28
C ASN A 45 -5.15 -8.94 3.79
N ILE A 46 -6.38 -8.75 4.23
CA ILE A 46 -6.73 -8.95 5.62
C ILE A 46 -6.47 -10.42 5.91
N LYS A 47 -5.48 -10.67 6.75
CA LYS A 47 -5.06 -12.02 7.08
C LYS A 47 -6.18 -12.68 7.86
N LYS A 48 -6.88 -13.62 7.24
CA LYS A 48 -7.78 -14.51 7.99
C LYS A 48 -6.93 -15.40 8.89
N ASP A 49 -7.04 -15.18 10.19
CA ASP A 49 -6.57 -16.18 11.14
C ASP A 49 -7.34 -17.49 10.90
N THR A 50 -6.63 -18.61 11.05
CA THR A 50 -7.20 -19.97 11.04
C THR A 50 -8.01 -20.23 12.32
N ASP A 51 -8.81 -19.26 12.73
CA ASP A 51 -9.64 -19.35 13.90
C ASP A 51 -10.83 -20.26 13.60
N THR A 52 -10.89 -21.41 14.26
CA THR A 52 -11.95 -22.42 14.14
C THR A 52 -13.15 -22.09 15.02
N ALA A 53 -13.09 -21.04 15.83
CA ALA A 53 -14.19 -20.65 16.71
C ALA A 53 -15.38 -20.08 15.93
N ASN A 54 -16.59 -20.48 16.32
CA ASN A 54 -17.84 -19.94 15.77
C ASN A 54 -18.08 -18.53 16.33
N TRP A 55 -17.63 -17.51 15.61
CA TRP A 55 -17.91 -16.11 15.93
C TRP A 55 -18.60 -15.42 14.74
N ASN A 56 -19.62 -14.61 15.03
CA ASN A 56 -20.20 -13.72 14.03
C ASN A 56 -19.36 -12.45 13.87
N TRP A 57 -18.85 -11.91 14.99
CA TRP A 57 -17.97 -10.75 15.01
C TRP A 57 -16.70 -11.03 15.80
N LYS A 58 -15.56 -10.67 15.25
CA LYS A 58 -14.25 -10.64 15.90
C LYS A 58 -13.69 -9.24 15.77
N HIS A 59 -13.41 -8.58 16.87
CA HIS A 59 -12.83 -7.23 16.85
C HIS A 59 -11.64 -7.16 17.80
N GLY A 60 -10.78 -6.21 17.57
CA GLY A 60 -9.62 -5.96 18.41
C GLY A 60 -8.88 -4.74 17.92
N GLY A 61 -7.82 -4.39 18.62
CA GLY A 61 -7.02 -3.25 18.26
C GLY A 61 -5.65 -3.29 18.91
N LEU A 62 -4.79 -2.42 18.42
CA LEU A 62 -3.45 -2.18 18.92
C LEU A 62 -3.22 -0.69 19.03
N PHE A 63 -2.67 -0.25 20.13
CA PHE A 63 -2.13 1.08 20.30
C PHE A 63 -0.64 0.98 20.61
N ASN A 64 0.18 1.76 19.90
CA ASN A 64 1.60 1.86 20.13
C ASN A 64 1.99 3.34 20.21
N LEU A 65 2.79 3.69 21.20
CA LEU A 65 3.37 5.02 21.38
C LEU A 65 4.87 4.89 21.50
N ASN A 66 5.59 5.54 20.59
CA ASN A 66 7.04 5.62 20.60
C ASN A 66 7.47 7.06 20.88
N VAL A 67 8.33 7.24 21.88
CA VAL A 67 8.95 8.52 22.21
C VAL A 67 10.46 8.33 22.14
N ALA A 68 11.13 9.12 21.32
CA ALA A 68 12.56 9.15 21.21
C ALA A 68 13.04 10.59 21.41
N GLN A 69 14.05 10.78 22.27
CA GLN A 69 14.68 12.07 22.51
C GLN A 69 16.19 11.92 22.38
N SER A 70 16.81 12.89 21.73
CA SER A 70 18.26 13.07 21.74
C SER A 70 18.63 14.50 22.15
N SER A 71 19.65 14.61 22.95
CA SER A 71 20.24 15.91 23.34
C SER A 71 21.73 15.82 23.17
N LEU A 72 22.31 16.73 22.40
CA LEU A 72 23.73 16.81 22.09
C LEU A 72 24.29 18.11 22.66
N SER A 73 25.43 18.06 23.36
CA SER A 73 26.13 19.21 23.84
C SER A 73 27.59 19.13 23.38
N ASN A 74 28.08 20.20 22.76
CA ASN A 74 29.46 20.31 22.26
C ASN A 74 29.86 19.16 21.30
N TRP A 75 28.96 18.69 20.47
CA TRP A 75 29.21 17.60 19.50
C TRP A 75 29.86 18.14 18.23
N ALA A 76 31.15 17.83 18.04
CA ALA A 76 31.99 18.38 16.95
C ALA A 76 31.52 17.96 15.54
N ALA A 77 30.81 16.85 15.41
CA ALA A 77 30.31 16.35 14.10
C ALA A 77 29.07 17.10 13.58
N GLY A 78 28.52 18.06 14.32
CA GLY A 78 27.31 18.78 13.97
C GLY A 78 26.04 18.00 14.31
N GLY A 79 24.91 18.61 14.05
CA GLY A 79 23.58 18.07 14.34
C GLY A 79 22.77 18.99 15.26
N ASP A 80 21.49 18.66 15.46
CA ASP A 80 20.62 19.41 16.36
C ASP A 80 20.96 19.16 17.81
N ASN A 81 21.09 20.24 18.59
CA ASN A 81 21.31 20.15 20.03
C ASN A 81 20.19 19.43 20.75
N PHE A 82 18.97 19.53 20.23
CA PHE A 82 17.81 18.85 20.76
C PHE A 82 16.96 18.30 19.61
N ASN A 83 16.55 17.04 19.72
CA ASN A 83 15.58 16.41 18.84
C ASN A 83 14.65 15.52 19.66
N MET A 84 13.36 15.69 19.52
CA MET A 84 12.33 14.85 20.11
C MET A 84 11.38 14.35 19.02
N ASN A 85 11.11 13.06 19.02
CA ASN A 85 10.21 12.41 18.08
C ASN A 85 9.17 11.61 18.84
N ILE A 86 7.90 11.88 18.57
CA ILE A 86 6.76 11.18 19.16
C ILE A 86 5.96 10.61 18.00
N ASN A 87 5.80 9.28 17.97
CA ASN A 87 4.99 8.59 16.99
C ASN A 87 3.96 7.71 17.69
N SER A 88 2.71 7.82 17.28
CA SER A 88 1.64 6.95 17.73
C SER A 88 1.05 6.19 16.55
N PHE A 89 0.71 4.94 16.80
CA PHE A 89 -0.01 4.08 15.87
C PHE A 89 -1.20 3.48 16.59
N PHE A 90 -2.37 3.66 16.00
CA PHE A 90 -3.61 3.04 16.43
C PHE A 90 -4.17 2.20 15.30
N ASN A 91 -4.44 0.94 15.58
CA ASN A 91 -5.13 0.02 14.68
C ASN A 91 -6.39 -0.49 15.37
N TYR A 92 -7.49 -0.54 14.66
CA TYR A 92 -8.71 -1.23 15.08
C TYR A 92 -9.24 -2.06 13.93
N TYR A 93 -9.62 -3.31 14.22
CA TYR A 93 -10.25 -4.17 13.23
C TYR A 93 -11.56 -4.74 13.77
N ALA A 94 -12.50 -4.95 12.85
CA ALA A 94 -13.77 -5.61 13.11
C ALA A 94 -14.11 -6.52 11.91
N PHE A 95 -14.10 -7.81 12.16
CA PHE A 95 -14.37 -8.85 11.15
C PHE A 95 -15.70 -9.52 11.47
N TYR A 96 -16.54 -9.60 10.46
CA TYR A 96 -17.80 -10.34 10.50
C TYR A 96 -17.70 -11.56 9.62
N LYS A 97 -18.20 -12.68 10.10
CA LYS A 97 -18.29 -13.92 9.32
C LYS A 97 -19.53 -14.68 9.74
N LYS A 98 -20.43 -14.89 8.79
CA LYS A 98 -21.61 -15.73 8.97
C LYS A 98 -21.94 -16.43 7.66
N GLU A 99 -22.03 -17.78 7.67
CA GLU A 99 -22.39 -18.59 6.50
C GLU A 99 -21.56 -18.26 5.25
N ARG A 100 -22.18 -17.58 4.29
CA ARG A 100 -21.58 -17.16 3.02
C ARG A 100 -21.05 -15.74 3.02
N GLN A 101 -21.24 -14.99 4.10
CA GLN A 101 -20.89 -13.57 4.21
C GLN A 101 -19.63 -13.38 5.01
N SER A 102 -18.78 -12.47 4.54
CA SER A 102 -17.64 -11.96 5.30
C SER A 102 -17.56 -10.45 5.12
N TRP A 103 -17.28 -9.73 6.20
CA TRP A 103 -17.10 -8.29 6.15
C TRP A 103 -15.92 -7.92 7.03
N ASP A 104 -14.87 -7.46 6.41
CA ASP A 104 -13.60 -7.17 7.02
C ASP A 104 -13.41 -5.64 7.05
N ASN A 105 -13.30 -5.07 8.24
CA ASN A 105 -13.06 -3.65 8.45
C ASN A 105 -11.74 -3.46 9.19
N ASN A 106 -10.96 -2.48 8.76
CA ASN A 106 -9.70 -2.10 9.39
C ASN A 106 -9.54 -0.58 9.37
N LEU A 107 -9.20 -0.03 10.53
CA LEU A 107 -8.88 1.38 10.71
C LEU A 107 -7.45 1.48 11.21
N ASP A 108 -6.62 2.22 10.48
CA ASP A 108 -5.26 2.57 10.86
C ASP A 108 -5.14 4.09 11.01
N VAL A 109 -4.61 4.53 12.14
CA VAL A 109 -4.29 5.94 12.39
C VAL A 109 -2.84 6.04 12.83
N ASN A 110 -2.04 6.76 12.07
CA ASN A 110 -0.66 7.09 12.41
C ASN A 110 -0.54 8.58 12.63
N LEU A 111 0.04 8.97 13.75
CA LEU A 111 0.34 10.36 14.06
C LEU A 111 1.79 10.46 14.54
N GLY A 112 2.54 11.33 13.92
CA GLY A 112 3.94 11.55 14.26
C GLY A 112 4.28 13.04 14.30
N PHE A 113 5.03 13.42 15.31
CA PHE A 113 5.50 14.77 15.52
C PHE A 113 6.98 14.75 15.87
N VAL A 114 7.74 15.62 15.23
CA VAL A 114 9.16 15.82 15.51
C VAL A 114 9.41 17.28 15.85
N GLN A 115 10.15 17.50 16.92
CA GLN A 115 10.66 18.80 17.35
C GLN A 115 12.18 18.78 17.26
N SER A 116 12.77 19.72 16.53
CA SER A 116 14.22 19.88 16.48
C SER A 116 14.63 21.34 16.71
N THR A 117 15.89 21.55 17.15
CA THR A 117 16.41 22.91 17.40
C THR A 117 16.46 23.74 16.11
N SER A 118 16.85 23.11 14.99
CA SER A 118 17.05 23.81 13.72
C SER A 118 15.76 24.12 12.96
N GLN A 119 14.74 23.25 13.05
CA GLN A 119 13.54 23.32 12.19
C GLN A 119 12.24 23.48 12.98
N GLY A 120 12.32 23.50 14.32
CA GLY A 120 11.13 23.61 15.17
C GLY A 120 10.25 22.37 15.14
N GLY A 121 8.99 22.57 15.49
CA GLY A 121 7.98 21.50 15.51
C GLY A 121 7.36 21.25 14.17
N ARG A 122 7.27 19.98 13.77
CA ARG A 122 6.62 19.58 12.52
C ARG A 122 6.06 18.16 12.61
N LYS A 123 5.08 17.92 11.78
CA LYS A 123 4.51 16.60 11.54
C LYS A 123 5.50 15.76 10.72
N ASN A 124 5.78 14.52 11.14
CA ASN A 124 6.59 13.55 10.36
C ASN A 124 5.77 12.34 9.89
N ASP A 125 4.66 12.03 10.54
CA ASP A 125 3.66 11.06 10.05
C ASP A 125 2.25 11.59 10.35
N ASP A 126 1.33 11.35 9.44
CA ASP A 126 -0.09 11.73 9.60
C ASP A 126 -0.89 10.95 8.58
N ARG A 127 -1.56 9.93 9.04
CA ARG A 127 -2.34 9.06 8.18
C ARG A 127 -3.56 8.54 8.92
N PHE A 128 -4.69 8.74 8.30
CA PHE A 128 -5.96 8.09 8.60
C PHE A 128 -6.31 7.17 7.44
N ASP A 129 -6.51 5.88 7.67
CA ASP A 129 -6.78 4.87 6.65
C ASP A 129 -7.87 3.92 7.10
N LEU A 130 -9.02 3.99 6.46
CA LEU A 130 -10.17 3.11 6.69
C LEU A 130 -10.34 2.19 5.48
N LEU A 131 -10.23 0.89 5.72
CA LEU A 131 -10.50 -0.14 4.73
C LEU A 131 -11.70 -0.98 5.16
N SER A 132 -12.65 -1.15 4.27
CA SER A 132 -13.83 -1.99 4.46
C SER A 132 -14.01 -2.88 3.24
N LYS A 133 -14.04 -4.19 3.42
CA LYS A 133 -14.23 -5.16 2.35
C LYS A 133 -15.31 -6.16 2.71
N TYR A 134 -16.36 -6.18 1.92
CA TYR A 134 -17.44 -7.16 2.01
C TYR A 134 -17.24 -8.24 0.96
N GLY A 135 -17.50 -9.49 1.30
CA GLY A 135 -17.43 -10.64 0.41
C GLY A 135 -18.59 -11.60 0.60
N TYR A 136 -19.23 -11.97 -0.48
CA TYR A 136 -20.27 -12.99 -0.51
C TYR A 136 -19.77 -14.23 -1.27
N LYS A 137 -19.73 -15.36 -0.59
CA LYS A 137 -19.27 -16.65 -1.13
C LYS A 137 -20.25 -17.18 -2.16
N MET A 138 -19.81 -17.32 -3.40
CA MET A 138 -20.66 -17.72 -4.52
C MET A 138 -20.74 -19.23 -4.70
N ASP A 139 -19.65 -19.94 -4.42
CA ASP A 139 -19.52 -21.38 -4.61
C ASP A 139 -19.49 -22.16 -3.30
N THR A 140 -19.81 -23.46 -3.37
CA THR A 140 -19.77 -24.37 -2.23
C THR A 140 -18.33 -24.67 -1.77
N LEU A 141 -17.37 -24.65 -2.70
CA LEU A 141 -15.96 -24.89 -2.42
C LEU A 141 -15.27 -23.68 -1.74
N GLY A 142 -15.92 -22.52 -1.75
CA GLY A 142 -15.43 -21.31 -1.12
C GLY A 142 -14.20 -20.69 -1.78
N LYS A 143 -14.11 -20.80 -3.09
CA LYS A 143 -13.01 -20.23 -3.87
C LYS A 143 -13.39 -18.91 -4.51
N TRP A 144 -14.65 -18.70 -4.84
CA TRP A 144 -15.17 -17.53 -5.51
C TRP A 144 -16.03 -16.66 -4.59
N TYR A 145 -15.75 -15.37 -4.57
CA TYR A 145 -16.52 -14.39 -3.81
C TYR A 145 -16.91 -13.21 -4.70
N LEU A 146 -18.16 -12.78 -4.59
CA LEU A 146 -18.56 -11.45 -5.03
C LEU A 146 -18.13 -10.47 -3.95
N SER A 147 -17.32 -9.46 -4.29
CA SER A 147 -16.70 -8.61 -3.30
C SER A 147 -16.88 -7.13 -3.62
N GLY A 148 -17.19 -6.35 -2.59
CA GLY A 148 -17.17 -4.90 -2.59
C GLY A 148 -16.05 -4.40 -1.69
N LEU A 149 -15.32 -3.38 -2.12
CA LEU A 149 -14.23 -2.76 -1.38
C LEU A 149 -14.44 -1.25 -1.30
N PHE A 150 -14.31 -0.72 -0.11
CA PHE A 150 -14.23 0.71 0.18
C PHE A 150 -12.93 0.98 0.91
N ASN A 151 -12.16 1.95 0.43
CA ASN A 151 -11.00 2.47 1.15
C ASN A 151 -11.06 3.99 1.15
N PHE A 152 -10.82 4.56 2.31
CA PHE A 152 -10.71 6.00 2.50
C PHE A 152 -9.42 6.31 3.26
N ARG A 153 -8.60 7.17 2.67
CA ARG A 153 -7.36 7.62 3.29
C ARG A 153 -7.27 9.13 3.25
N SER A 154 -6.81 9.73 4.34
CA SER A 154 -6.55 11.17 4.43
C SER A 154 -5.45 11.49 5.43
N GLN A 155 -5.11 12.74 5.49
CA GLN A 155 -4.32 13.38 6.54
C GLN A 155 -5.24 14.25 7.39
N LEU A 156 -4.87 14.43 8.67
CA LEU A 156 -5.68 15.14 9.66
C LEU A 156 -5.15 16.55 9.95
N PHE A 157 -3.82 16.76 9.82
CA PHE A 157 -3.14 17.99 10.21
C PHE A 157 -2.37 18.63 9.07
N ASP A 158 -2.07 19.91 9.22
CA ASP A 158 -1.24 20.65 8.28
C ASP A 158 0.18 20.07 8.21
N GLY A 159 0.70 19.95 7.00
CA GLY A 159 2.02 19.42 6.72
C GLY A 159 2.87 20.40 5.95
N TYR A 160 4.17 20.40 6.26
CA TYR A 160 5.17 21.25 5.64
C TYR A 160 6.38 20.42 5.23
N SER A 161 6.93 20.70 4.06
CA SER A 161 8.25 20.23 3.65
C SER A 161 9.25 21.37 3.74
N PHE A 162 10.47 21.08 4.20
CA PHE A 162 11.51 22.07 4.38
C PHE A 162 12.56 21.92 3.27
N SER A 163 12.92 23.04 2.65
CA SER A 163 14.05 23.15 1.73
C SER A 163 14.95 24.26 2.24
N GLY A 164 16.04 23.87 2.94
CA GLY A 164 16.79 24.81 3.78
C GLY A 164 15.89 25.39 4.87
N ASN A 165 15.88 26.73 4.99
CA ASN A 165 15.05 27.45 5.97
C ASN A 165 13.64 27.78 5.46
N LYS A 166 13.26 27.37 4.24
CA LYS A 166 11.95 27.65 3.67
C LYS A 166 10.99 26.50 3.95
N ALA A 167 9.91 26.80 4.67
CA ALA A 167 8.79 25.89 4.87
C ALA A 167 7.80 25.98 3.67
N ASN A 168 7.58 24.87 2.97
CA ASN A 168 6.61 24.80 1.89
C ASN A 168 5.41 24.00 2.38
N PHE A 169 4.23 24.59 2.30
CA PHE A 169 2.98 23.94 2.67
C PHE A 169 2.68 22.79 1.71
N THR A 170 2.44 21.60 2.25
CA THR A 170 2.27 20.39 1.45
C THR A 170 0.93 19.70 1.65
N SER A 171 0.32 19.77 2.83
CA SER A 171 -0.93 19.05 3.09
C SER A 171 -1.73 19.71 4.20
N SER A 172 -3.04 19.42 4.22
CA SER A 172 -3.93 19.80 5.31
C SER A 172 -5.06 18.79 5.47
N PHE A 173 -6.01 19.07 6.34
CA PHE A 173 -7.19 18.22 6.51
C PHE A 173 -7.93 18.03 5.17
N PHE A 174 -8.13 16.76 4.76
CA PHE A 174 -8.70 16.37 3.47
C PHE A 174 -8.00 16.97 2.23
N ALA A 175 -6.72 17.29 2.34
CA ALA A 175 -5.90 17.76 1.23
C ALA A 175 -4.46 17.20 1.32
N PRO A 176 -4.21 15.97 0.77
CA PRO A 176 -5.13 15.14 -0.01
C PRO A 176 -6.00 14.19 0.83
N ALA A 177 -7.18 13.86 0.31
CA ALA A 177 -7.91 12.67 0.69
C ALA A 177 -8.15 11.79 -0.55
N TYR A 178 -8.14 10.50 -0.34
CA TYR A 178 -8.28 9.49 -1.41
C TYR A 178 -9.38 8.52 -1.04
N MET A 179 -10.27 8.27 -1.97
CA MET A 179 -11.37 7.34 -1.80
C MET A 179 -11.37 6.34 -2.95
N ILE A 180 -11.49 5.06 -2.64
CA ILE A 180 -11.64 3.98 -3.62
C ILE A 180 -12.89 3.20 -3.29
N ILE A 181 -13.71 3.00 -4.31
CA ILE A 181 -14.87 2.11 -4.27
C ILE A 181 -14.72 1.14 -5.42
N SER A 182 -14.77 -0.17 -5.12
CA SER A 182 -14.62 -1.22 -6.12
C SER A 182 -15.68 -2.30 -5.92
N ALA A 183 -16.20 -2.82 -7.03
CA ALA A 183 -17.05 -4.00 -7.03
C ALA A 183 -16.49 -5.03 -8.02
N GLY A 184 -16.35 -6.28 -7.59
CA GLY A 184 -15.69 -7.28 -8.40
C GLY A 184 -15.75 -8.70 -7.83
N LEU A 185 -14.95 -9.57 -8.41
CA LEU A 185 -14.82 -10.97 -8.04
C LEU A 185 -13.48 -11.25 -7.38
N ASP A 186 -13.50 -11.95 -6.28
CA ASP A 186 -12.32 -12.45 -5.56
C ASP A 186 -12.21 -13.96 -5.80
N TYR A 187 -11.09 -14.39 -6.37
CA TYR A 187 -10.75 -15.80 -6.49
C TYR A 187 -9.66 -16.17 -5.49
N LYS A 188 -9.99 -17.08 -4.57
CA LYS A 188 -9.11 -17.53 -3.47
C LYS A 188 -9.10 -19.05 -3.42
N PRO A 189 -8.31 -19.72 -4.28
CA PRO A 189 -8.25 -21.19 -4.31
C PRO A 189 -7.68 -21.76 -3.02
N ASP A 190 -6.76 -21.05 -2.37
CA ASP A 190 -6.14 -21.41 -1.11
C ASP A 190 -5.76 -20.15 -0.28
N ASN A 191 -5.11 -20.34 0.86
CA ASN A 191 -4.70 -19.25 1.75
C ASN A 191 -3.46 -18.49 1.26
N ASN A 192 -2.80 -18.98 0.22
CA ASN A 192 -1.53 -18.45 -0.27
C ASN A 192 -1.70 -17.60 -1.51
N PHE A 193 -2.79 -17.78 -2.25
CA PHE A 193 -3.04 -17.10 -3.51
C PHE A 193 -4.42 -16.44 -3.53
N SER A 194 -4.49 -15.22 -4.01
CA SER A 194 -5.77 -14.55 -4.30
C SER A 194 -5.65 -13.60 -5.47
N VAL A 195 -6.71 -13.52 -6.25
CA VAL A 195 -6.89 -12.53 -7.33
C VAL A 195 -8.21 -11.82 -7.12
N PHE A 196 -8.17 -10.50 -6.96
CA PHE A 196 -9.35 -9.66 -7.00
C PHE A 196 -9.41 -8.96 -8.36
N PHE A 197 -10.47 -9.17 -9.08
CA PHE A 197 -10.75 -8.57 -10.36
C PHE A 197 -11.98 -7.66 -10.24
N SER A 198 -11.79 -6.36 -10.41
CA SER A 198 -12.85 -5.36 -10.33
C SER A 198 -12.98 -4.60 -11.64
N PRO A 199 -14.00 -4.90 -12.45
CA PRO A 199 -14.28 -4.14 -13.67
C PRO A 199 -14.85 -2.76 -13.38
N LEU A 200 -15.33 -2.52 -12.17
CA LEU A 200 -15.90 -1.26 -11.74
C LEU A 200 -15.19 -0.76 -10.49
N THR A 201 -14.17 0.05 -10.70
CA THR A 201 -13.43 0.74 -9.64
C THR A 201 -13.48 2.23 -9.88
N SER A 202 -13.94 2.99 -8.89
CA SER A 202 -13.87 4.44 -8.85
C SER A 202 -12.80 4.88 -7.85
N ARG A 203 -11.87 5.70 -8.30
CA ARG A 203 -10.87 6.38 -7.48
C ARG A 203 -11.18 7.87 -7.48
N THR A 204 -11.28 8.47 -6.30
CA THR A 204 -11.51 9.89 -6.13
C THR A 204 -10.38 10.49 -5.31
N THR A 205 -9.72 11.49 -5.84
CA THR A 205 -8.76 12.33 -5.12
C THR A 205 -9.44 13.63 -4.76
N LEU A 206 -9.39 14.01 -3.49
CA LEU A 206 -9.93 15.24 -2.96
C LEU A 206 -8.79 16.12 -2.46
N VAL A 207 -8.81 17.40 -2.81
CA VAL A 207 -7.85 18.42 -2.34
C VAL A 207 -8.66 19.65 -1.91
N LEU A 208 -9.21 19.61 -0.70
CA LEU A 208 -10.13 20.65 -0.23
C LEU A 208 -9.44 21.97 0.13
N ASN A 209 -8.11 22.02 0.11
CA ASN A 209 -7.36 23.24 0.33
C ASN A 209 -7.14 23.98 -1.00
N LYS A 210 -7.66 25.21 -1.09
CA LYS A 210 -7.59 26.06 -2.31
C LYS A 210 -6.16 26.33 -2.78
N SER A 211 -5.21 26.54 -1.86
CA SER A 211 -3.82 26.81 -2.23
C SER A 211 -3.16 25.61 -2.89
N LEU A 212 -3.41 24.41 -2.38
CA LEU A 212 -2.88 23.16 -2.94
C LEU A 212 -3.58 22.80 -4.26
N SER A 213 -4.89 23.01 -4.34
CA SER A 213 -5.71 22.79 -5.53
C SER A 213 -5.26 23.72 -6.68
N ASN A 214 -5.08 25.02 -6.43
CA ASN A 214 -4.60 25.96 -7.43
C ASN A 214 -3.20 25.63 -7.98
N GLN A 215 -2.38 24.94 -7.19
CA GLN A 215 -1.07 24.45 -7.62
C GLN A 215 -1.14 23.13 -8.41
N GLY A 216 -2.32 22.55 -8.60
CA GLY A 216 -2.49 21.23 -9.24
C GLY A 216 -1.83 20.08 -8.47
N LYS A 217 -1.66 20.21 -7.15
CA LYS A 217 -1.03 19.16 -6.34
C LYS A 217 -1.91 17.92 -6.27
N TYR A 218 -1.26 16.77 -6.05
CA TYR A 218 -1.92 15.45 -5.90
C TYR A 218 -2.68 14.96 -7.14
N GLY A 219 -2.34 15.53 -8.32
CA GLY A 219 -2.88 15.11 -9.60
C GLY A 219 -4.28 15.65 -9.91
N VAL A 220 -4.82 16.60 -9.13
CA VAL A 220 -6.01 17.36 -9.54
C VAL A 220 -5.62 18.42 -10.54
N ASP A 221 -6.54 18.82 -11.42
CA ASP A 221 -6.33 19.95 -12.31
C ASP A 221 -6.25 21.26 -11.51
N SER A 222 -5.44 22.20 -11.97
CA SER A 222 -5.27 23.50 -11.30
C SER A 222 -6.62 24.17 -11.06
N GLY A 223 -6.90 24.49 -9.80
CA GLY A 223 -8.20 25.06 -9.37
C GLY A 223 -9.30 24.03 -9.13
N SER A 224 -9.12 22.77 -9.51
CA SER A 224 -10.08 21.69 -9.19
C SER A 224 -9.79 21.08 -7.82
N MET A 225 -10.82 20.87 -7.03
CA MET A 225 -10.71 20.21 -5.72
C MET A 225 -10.91 18.70 -5.79
N VAL A 226 -11.34 18.17 -6.94
CA VAL A 226 -11.72 16.77 -7.09
C VAL A 226 -11.21 16.24 -8.42
N LYS A 227 -10.57 15.07 -8.39
CA LYS A 227 -10.29 14.26 -9.57
C LYS A 227 -10.94 12.89 -9.39
N ARG A 228 -11.72 12.47 -10.39
CA ARG A 228 -12.35 11.14 -10.42
C ARG A 228 -11.79 10.33 -11.58
N GLU A 229 -11.48 9.09 -11.30
CA GLU A 229 -11.01 8.11 -12.28
C GLU A 229 -11.86 6.86 -12.11
N THR A 230 -12.33 6.29 -13.21
CA THR A 230 -13.10 5.04 -13.20
C THR A 230 -12.42 4.06 -14.13
N GLY A 231 -12.22 2.83 -13.67
CA GLY A 231 -11.46 1.89 -14.47
C GLY A 231 -11.50 0.46 -13.98
N LEU A 232 -10.73 -0.37 -14.65
CA LEU A 232 -10.44 -1.74 -14.31
C LEU A 232 -9.34 -1.78 -13.24
N PHE A 233 -9.57 -2.56 -12.19
CA PHE A 233 -8.56 -2.84 -11.17
C PHE A 233 -8.39 -4.34 -10.98
N VAL A 234 -7.15 -4.79 -10.99
CA VAL A 234 -6.80 -6.17 -10.69
C VAL A 234 -5.69 -6.18 -9.65
N THR A 235 -5.85 -6.98 -8.60
CA THR A 235 -4.78 -7.22 -7.64
C THR A 235 -4.54 -8.71 -7.46
N VAL A 236 -3.29 -9.11 -7.51
CA VAL A 236 -2.83 -10.48 -7.30
C VAL A 236 -1.97 -10.52 -6.05
N ASN A 237 -2.29 -11.41 -5.13
CA ASN A 237 -1.50 -11.64 -3.93
C ASN A 237 -1.02 -13.08 -3.89
N TYR A 238 0.24 -13.26 -3.56
CA TYR A 238 0.85 -14.57 -3.39
C TYR A 238 1.74 -14.60 -2.15
N SER A 239 1.57 -15.63 -1.32
CA SER A 239 2.39 -15.84 -0.13
C SER A 239 2.89 -17.27 -0.11
N LYS A 240 4.18 -17.48 0.16
CA LYS A 240 4.77 -18.81 0.24
C LYS A 240 5.80 -18.88 1.34
N VAL A 241 5.73 -19.91 2.17
CA VAL A 241 6.83 -20.31 3.02
C VAL A 241 7.80 -21.09 2.17
N ILE A 242 8.95 -20.49 1.84
CA ILE A 242 9.99 -21.08 1.00
C ILE A 242 10.78 -22.12 1.81
N SER A 243 11.10 -21.76 3.05
CA SER A 243 11.72 -22.65 4.04
C SER A 243 11.23 -22.30 5.45
N THR A 244 11.61 -23.08 6.46
CA THR A 244 11.26 -22.82 7.87
C THR A 244 11.60 -21.40 8.34
N ASN A 245 12.58 -20.77 7.69
CA ASN A 245 13.10 -19.47 8.07
C ASN A 245 12.84 -18.37 7.03
N ILE A 246 12.25 -18.70 5.87
CA ILE A 246 12.07 -17.73 4.78
C ILE A 246 10.61 -17.74 4.33
N THR A 247 9.96 -16.60 4.44
CA THR A 247 8.61 -16.38 3.89
C THR A 247 8.66 -15.31 2.82
N TYR A 248 8.07 -15.60 1.68
CA TYR A 248 7.87 -14.66 0.58
C TYR A 248 6.41 -14.21 0.52
N ARG A 249 6.19 -12.91 0.30
CA ARG A 249 4.89 -12.33 0.00
C ARG A 249 5.06 -11.40 -1.20
N GLY A 250 4.36 -11.71 -2.26
CA GLY A 250 4.32 -10.91 -3.48
C GLY A 250 2.93 -10.34 -3.70
N ARG A 251 2.88 -9.15 -4.27
CA ARG A 251 1.67 -8.50 -4.67
C ARG A 251 1.89 -7.71 -5.93
N ALA A 252 0.92 -7.78 -6.86
CA ALA A 252 0.91 -7.01 -8.08
C ALA A 252 -0.48 -6.36 -8.26
N ASP A 253 -0.49 -5.06 -8.53
CA ASP A 253 -1.69 -4.28 -8.78
C ASP A 253 -1.63 -3.70 -10.18
N PHE A 254 -2.77 -3.76 -10.87
CA PHE A 254 -2.97 -3.19 -12.19
C PHE A 254 -4.20 -2.29 -12.17
N PHE A 255 -4.08 -1.10 -12.72
CA PHE A 255 -5.20 -0.20 -12.91
C PHE A 255 -5.15 0.44 -14.28
N SER A 256 -6.26 0.38 -15.00
CA SER A 256 -6.47 1.06 -16.29
C SER A 256 -7.65 2.00 -16.17
N ASN A 257 -7.45 3.27 -16.48
CA ASN A 257 -8.51 4.27 -16.49
C ASN A 257 -9.29 4.19 -17.80
N TYR A 258 -10.60 4.02 -17.74
CA TYR A 258 -11.43 3.88 -18.94
C TYR A 258 -11.56 5.15 -19.77
N TYR A 259 -11.41 6.32 -19.14
CA TYR A 259 -11.68 7.62 -19.76
C TYR A 259 -10.42 8.41 -20.13
N ASP A 260 -9.26 7.99 -19.64
CA ASP A 260 -8.00 8.66 -19.90
C ASP A 260 -6.92 7.62 -20.21
N LYS A 261 -6.64 7.49 -21.53
CA LYS A 261 -5.62 6.58 -22.08
C LYS A 261 -5.65 5.18 -21.46
N PRO A 262 -6.72 4.37 -21.73
CA PRO A 262 -6.90 3.05 -21.14
C PRO A 262 -5.76 2.08 -21.45
N GLU A 263 -4.99 2.33 -22.52
CA GLU A 263 -3.75 1.62 -22.85
C GLU A 263 -2.62 1.84 -21.84
N ASN A 264 -2.66 2.92 -21.08
CA ASN A 264 -1.69 3.22 -20.04
C ASN A 264 -2.07 2.50 -18.74
N VAL A 265 -1.69 1.23 -18.63
CA VAL A 265 -1.92 0.45 -17.41
C VAL A 265 -0.94 0.87 -16.33
N ASN A 266 -1.46 1.37 -15.23
CA ASN A 266 -0.67 1.61 -14.03
C ASN A 266 -0.34 0.28 -13.37
N PHE A 267 0.93 -0.07 -13.27
CA PHE A 267 1.43 -1.28 -12.64
C PHE A 267 2.19 -0.96 -11.36
N PHE A 268 1.91 -1.72 -10.31
CA PHE A 268 2.64 -1.64 -9.05
C PHE A 268 2.90 -3.05 -8.52
N MET A 269 4.11 -3.32 -8.07
CA MET A 269 4.51 -4.60 -7.50
C MET A 269 5.26 -4.41 -6.19
N THR A 270 4.92 -5.23 -5.20
CA THR A 270 5.65 -5.32 -3.93
C THR A 270 6.10 -6.74 -3.70
N ASN A 271 7.36 -6.90 -3.35
CA ASN A 271 7.94 -8.18 -2.96
C ASN A 271 8.53 -8.04 -1.55
N LEU A 272 8.11 -8.90 -0.65
CA LEU A 272 8.55 -8.91 0.74
C LEU A 272 9.13 -10.27 1.08
N PHE A 273 10.38 -10.29 1.47
CA PHE A 273 11.05 -11.48 2.00
C PHE A 273 11.27 -11.29 3.49
N THR A 274 10.71 -12.17 4.30
CA THR A 274 10.91 -12.18 5.74
C THR A 274 11.85 -13.34 6.09
N PHE A 275 12.97 -13.04 6.74
CA PHE A 275 13.98 -13.99 7.19
C PHE A 275 13.90 -14.10 8.72
N LYS A 276 13.57 -15.28 9.22
CA LYS A 276 13.63 -15.58 10.64
C LYS A 276 15.04 -16.09 10.98
N ILE A 277 15.85 -15.24 11.60
CA ILE A 277 17.24 -15.59 11.95
C ILE A 277 17.25 -16.55 13.16
N ASN A 278 16.48 -16.20 14.18
CA ASN A 278 16.25 -17.05 15.36
C ASN A 278 14.93 -16.65 16.04
N LYS A 279 14.67 -17.16 17.26
CA LYS A 279 13.43 -16.86 18.01
C LYS A 279 13.27 -15.38 18.39
N ASN A 280 14.37 -14.61 18.42
CA ASN A 280 14.40 -13.21 18.87
C ASN A 280 14.68 -12.21 17.74
N PHE A 281 15.26 -12.66 16.59
CA PHE A 281 15.65 -11.81 15.48
C PHE A 281 15.02 -12.24 14.17
N SER A 282 14.50 -11.25 13.45
CA SER A 282 14.03 -11.40 12.09
C SER A 282 14.46 -10.19 11.25
N ALA A 283 14.61 -10.38 9.93
CA ALA A 283 14.84 -9.32 8.95
C ALA A 283 13.74 -9.32 7.90
N THR A 284 13.41 -8.15 7.37
CA THR A 284 12.40 -7.99 6.33
C THR A 284 12.91 -7.05 5.25
#